data_36a4b481edd3fca8b105eca3be7a7411
#
_entry.id   36a4b481edd3fca8b105eca3be7a7411
#
_cell.length_a   1.000
_cell.length_b   1.000
_cell.length_c   1.000
_cell.angle_alpha   90.00
_cell.angle_beta   90.00
_cell.angle_gamma   90.00
#
_symmetry.space_group_name_H-M   'P 1'
#
loop_
_entity.id
_entity.type
_entity.pdbx_description
1 polymer ?
#
loop_
_entity_poly.entity_id
_entity_poly.type
_entity_poly.pdbx_seq_one_letter_code
_entity_poly.pdbx_strand_id
1 'polypeptide(L)'
;MKYLGAGEANTSVMISSVMVQKRNKGEGVKVHIATPKNITLVTSEQYANAAITAGVADAEIEVAAVSKVTGESALTGVYKAFEANGVVLDGKRTAVAQQELELTNQIAQEQSKEKGFDAAKLDQAMIDIKKALAEIKEKQGQVATKEDVERIVNEALKKYGLDKVISPTQVNNIIQFALSYQQTSAIDSKQVLEQLNSLSNTVKGKIGQLVDQANREGWLDKIVTFFKEIFNAIFSSK
;
A
#
# COMPACT_ATOMS: atom_id res chain seq x y z
N MET A 1 22.07 0.74 9.81
CA MET A 1 20.89 -0.11 9.57
C MET A 1 20.22 0.31 8.28
N LYS A 2 20.24 -0.57 7.27
CA LYS A 2 19.93 -0.23 5.86
C LYS A 2 18.44 0.04 5.60
N TYR A 3 17.53 -0.52 6.41
CA TYR A 3 16.09 -0.55 6.14
C TYR A 3 15.22 0.09 7.23
N LEU A 4 15.83 0.64 8.25
CA LEU A 4 15.12 1.40 9.27
C LEU A 4 15.36 2.87 8.98
N GLY A 5 14.33 3.69 8.99
CA GLY A 5 14.43 5.13 8.77
C GLY A 5 15.49 5.78 9.67
N ALA A 6 15.87 7.03 9.40
CA ALA A 6 16.99 7.75 10.00
C ALA A 6 16.85 8.07 11.51
N GLY A 7 16.09 7.28 12.27
CA GLY A 7 16.02 7.34 13.72
C GLY A 7 16.99 6.35 14.37
N GLU A 8 17.39 6.57 15.60
CA GLU A 8 18.11 5.60 16.41
C GLU A 8 17.26 4.32 16.55
N ALA A 9 17.57 3.33 15.71
CA ALA A 9 16.85 2.08 15.73
C ALA A 9 17.19 1.32 17.02
N ASN A 10 16.31 1.40 17.97
CA ASN A 10 16.37 0.55 19.14
C ASN A 10 16.08 -0.90 18.74
N THR A 11 17.15 -1.68 18.51
CA THR A 11 17.03 -3.08 18.11
C THR A 11 16.38 -3.96 19.19
N SER A 12 16.28 -3.49 20.44
CA SER A 12 15.61 -4.21 21.50
C SER A 12 14.09 -4.33 21.30
N VAL A 13 13.50 -3.51 20.45
CA VAL A 13 12.08 -3.58 20.07
C VAL A 13 11.84 -4.40 18.80
N MET A 14 12.90 -4.90 18.14
CA MET A 14 12.80 -5.76 16.94
C MET A 14 12.66 -7.22 17.36
N ILE A 15 11.53 -7.57 17.97
CA ILE A 15 11.24 -8.90 18.50
C ILE A 15 10.26 -9.70 17.64
N SER A 16 9.95 -9.22 16.45
CA SER A 16 9.18 -9.98 15.47
C SER A 16 10.08 -10.94 14.71
N SER A 17 9.60 -12.15 14.48
CA SER A 17 10.22 -13.16 13.63
C SER A 17 9.47 -13.24 12.31
N VAL A 18 10.21 -13.46 11.23
CA VAL A 18 9.64 -13.59 9.88
C VAL A 18 10.19 -14.85 9.23
N MET A 19 9.31 -15.64 8.65
CA MET A 19 9.64 -16.70 7.69
C MET A 19 9.15 -16.30 6.32
N VAL A 20 10.00 -16.46 5.31
CA VAL A 20 9.66 -16.15 3.92
C VAL A 20 9.88 -17.39 3.07
N GLN A 21 8.83 -17.83 2.38
CA GLN A 21 8.89 -18.93 1.42
C GLN A 21 8.58 -18.37 0.02
N LYS A 22 9.50 -18.59 -0.92
CA LYS A 22 9.28 -18.24 -2.33
C LYS A 22 8.18 -19.12 -2.92
N ARG A 23 7.30 -18.52 -3.72
CA ARG A 23 6.21 -19.17 -4.43
C ARG A 23 6.46 -19.18 -5.93
N ASN A 24 5.60 -19.89 -6.68
CA ASN A 24 5.66 -19.90 -8.14
C ASN A 24 5.23 -18.52 -8.68
N LYS A 25 5.74 -18.21 -9.87
CA LYS A 25 5.41 -16.94 -10.57
C LYS A 25 3.89 -16.82 -10.75
N GLY A 26 3.34 -15.68 -10.35
CA GLY A 26 1.91 -15.36 -10.45
C GLY A 26 1.08 -15.72 -9.22
N GLU A 27 1.66 -16.37 -8.19
CA GLU A 27 0.92 -16.69 -6.95
C GLU A 27 0.77 -15.47 -6.01
N GLY A 28 1.51 -14.40 -6.27
CA GLY A 28 1.46 -13.15 -5.52
C GLY A 28 2.06 -13.23 -4.12
N VAL A 29 1.87 -12.17 -3.35
CA VAL A 29 2.31 -12.09 -1.95
C VAL A 29 1.16 -12.44 -1.03
N LYS A 30 1.38 -13.43 -0.17
CA LYS A 30 0.46 -13.83 0.91
C LYS A 30 1.15 -13.67 2.24
N VAL A 31 0.45 -13.09 3.21
CA VAL A 31 0.97 -12.90 4.56
C VAL A 31 0.05 -13.56 5.57
N HIS A 32 0.66 -14.30 6.49
CA HIS A 32 -0.01 -14.92 7.63
C HIS A 32 0.60 -14.39 8.93
N ILE A 33 -0.24 -13.92 9.86
CA ILE A 33 0.18 -13.52 11.20
C ILE A 33 -0.05 -14.71 12.13
N ALA A 34 1.02 -15.43 12.46
CA ALA A 34 0.97 -16.63 13.28
C ALA A 34 0.61 -16.35 14.75
N THR A 35 0.90 -15.13 15.22
CA THR A 35 0.62 -14.71 16.61
C THR A 35 -0.26 -13.46 16.65
N PRO A 36 -1.55 -13.52 16.25
CA PRO A 36 -2.41 -12.34 16.13
C PRO A 36 -2.74 -11.68 17.49
N LYS A 37 -2.55 -12.40 18.60
CA LYS A 37 -2.67 -11.82 19.96
C LYS A 37 -1.51 -10.90 20.32
N ASN A 38 -0.36 -11.07 19.67
CA ASN A 38 0.85 -10.30 19.90
C ASN A 38 1.05 -9.20 18.85
N ILE A 39 0.58 -9.42 17.60
CA ILE A 39 0.59 -8.44 16.53
C ILE A 39 -0.87 -8.05 16.28
N THR A 40 -1.29 -6.94 16.87
CA THR A 40 -2.73 -6.58 16.94
C THR A 40 -3.10 -5.40 16.07
N LEU A 41 -2.13 -4.69 15.50
CA LEU A 41 -2.36 -3.41 14.81
C LEU A 41 -2.16 -3.52 13.30
N VAL A 42 -1.14 -4.23 12.85
CA VAL A 42 -0.87 -4.41 11.42
C VAL A 42 -1.66 -5.61 10.90
N THR A 43 -2.36 -5.43 9.79
CA THR A 43 -3.08 -6.52 9.10
C THR A 43 -2.17 -7.31 8.16
N SER A 44 -2.57 -8.53 7.79
CA SER A 44 -1.87 -9.32 6.76
C SER A 44 -1.84 -8.58 5.42
N GLU A 45 -2.90 -7.83 5.11
CA GLU A 45 -3.03 -7.07 3.87
C GLU A 45 -2.14 -5.83 3.86
N GLN A 46 -1.97 -5.14 4.99
CA GLN A 46 -1.01 -4.05 5.12
C GLN A 46 0.41 -4.53 4.86
N TYR A 47 0.80 -5.67 5.46
CA TYR A 47 2.10 -6.27 5.18
C TYR A 47 2.27 -6.64 3.71
N ALA A 48 1.26 -7.29 3.11
CA ALA A 48 1.32 -7.69 1.70
C ALA A 48 1.42 -6.45 0.79
N ASN A 49 0.64 -5.41 1.07
CA ASN A 49 0.61 -4.18 0.30
C ASN A 49 1.97 -3.45 0.32
N ALA A 50 2.57 -3.31 1.51
CA ALA A 50 3.90 -2.72 1.67
C ALA A 50 5.00 -3.62 1.07
N ALA A 51 4.94 -4.94 1.23
CA ALA A 51 5.89 -5.86 0.63
C ALA A 51 5.89 -5.78 -0.90
N ILE A 52 4.72 -5.67 -1.54
CA ILE A 52 4.58 -5.47 -2.98
C ILE A 52 5.23 -4.14 -3.41
N THR A 53 5.02 -3.06 -2.66
CA THR A 53 5.69 -1.77 -2.90
C THR A 53 7.20 -1.91 -2.85
N ALA A 54 7.74 -2.64 -1.87
CA ALA A 54 9.17 -2.92 -1.71
C ALA A 54 9.77 -3.74 -2.87
N GLY A 55 8.96 -4.44 -3.64
CA GLY A 55 9.42 -5.30 -4.74
C GLY A 55 9.43 -6.78 -4.42
N VAL A 56 8.85 -7.16 -3.29
CA VAL A 56 8.62 -8.57 -2.98
C VAL A 56 7.57 -9.11 -3.94
N ALA A 57 7.83 -10.28 -4.49
CA ALA A 57 6.95 -10.94 -5.43
C ALA A 57 6.87 -12.44 -5.13
N ASP A 58 5.69 -13.02 -5.37
CA ASP A 58 5.46 -14.45 -5.31
C ASP A 58 6.05 -15.11 -4.06
N ALA A 59 5.59 -14.66 -2.90
CA ALA A 59 6.08 -15.11 -1.60
C ALA A 59 4.94 -15.39 -0.63
N GLU A 60 5.14 -16.39 0.21
CA GLU A 60 4.38 -16.57 1.44
C GLU A 60 5.24 -16.10 2.61
N ILE A 61 4.68 -15.22 3.42
CA ILE A 61 5.35 -14.57 4.54
C ILE A 61 4.58 -14.92 5.80
N GLU A 62 5.26 -15.54 6.75
CA GLU A 62 4.72 -15.77 8.09
C GLU A 62 5.38 -14.81 9.08
N VAL A 63 4.56 -14.09 9.85
CA VAL A 63 5.01 -13.11 10.84
C VAL A 63 4.57 -13.55 12.22
N ALA A 64 5.51 -13.57 13.16
CA ALA A 64 5.24 -13.92 14.55
C ALA A 64 5.99 -12.97 15.50
N ALA A 65 5.46 -12.82 16.72
CA ALA A 65 6.13 -12.13 17.81
C ALA A 65 5.90 -12.87 19.12
N VAL A 66 6.92 -12.91 19.98
CA VAL A 66 6.86 -13.59 21.30
C VAL A 66 6.15 -12.75 22.36
N SER A 67 6.03 -11.45 22.15
CA SER A 67 5.31 -10.52 23.00
C SER A 67 4.54 -9.49 22.16
N LYS A 68 3.72 -8.65 22.81
CA LYS A 68 2.93 -7.61 22.12
C LYS A 68 3.86 -6.58 21.48
N VAL A 69 3.64 -6.34 20.17
CA VAL A 69 4.38 -5.38 19.34
C VAL A 69 3.42 -4.68 18.39
N THR A 70 3.84 -3.54 17.83
CA THR A 70 3.12 -2.90 16.70
C THR A 70 3.18 -3.74 15.43
N GLY A 71 4.30 -4.42 15.20
CA GLY A 71 4.52 -5.33 14.08
C GLY A 71 5.31 -4.70 12.92
N GLU A 72 5.49 -3.38 12.88
CA GLU A 72 6.14 -2.67 11.76
C GLU A 72 7.55 -3.17 11.45
N SER A 73 8.32 -3.58 12.48
CA SER A 73 9.68 -4.10 12.31
C SER A 73 9.75 -5.42 11.53
N ALA A 74 8.65 -6.16 11.42
CA ALA A 74 8.61 -7.41 10.67
C ALA A 74 8.91 -7.22 9.19
N LEU A 75 8.51 -6.08 8.59
CA LEU A 75 8.80 -5.78 7.19
C LEU A 75 10.31 -5.70 6.91
N THR A 76 11.08 -5.16 7.86
CA THR A 76 12.57 -5.18 7.80
C THR A 76 13.11 -6.62 7.80
N GLY A 77 12.49 -7.51 8.55
CA GLY A 77 12.82 -8.95 8.55
C GLY A 77 12.59 -9.60 7.18
N VAL A 78 11.48 -9.23 6.50
CA VAL A 78 11.21 -9.67 5.12
C VAL A 78 12.35 -9.24 4.19
N TYR A 79 12.76 -7.98 4.24
CA TYR A 79 13.84 -7.47 3.38
C TYR A 79 15.15 -8.21 3.61
N LYS A 80 15.51 -8.48 4.87
CA LYS A 80 16.70 -9.25 5.23
C LYS A 80 16.63 -10.70 4.75
N ALA A 81 15.46 -11.33 4.80
CA ALA A 81 15.27 -12.68 4.31
C ALA A 81 15.50 -12.75 2.79
N PHE A 82 15.01 -11.78 2.02
CA PHE A 82 15.26 -11.68 0.58
C PHE A 82 16.76 -11.43 0.29
N GLU A 83 17.39 -10.49 1.00
CA GLU A 83 18.82 -10.17 0.85
C GLU A 83 19.72 -11.40 1.15
N ALA A 84 19.40 -12.15 2.22
CA ALA A 84 20.11 -13.38 2.57
C ALA A 84 20.01 -14.47 1.50
N ASN A 85 18.97 -14.43 0.66
CA ASN A 85 18.78 -15.33 -0.47
C ASN A 85 19.26 -14.72 -1.81
N GLY A 86 20.08 -13.69 -1.75
CA GLY A 86 20.72 -13.07 -2.93
C GLY A 86 19.81 -12.12 -3.73
N VAL A 87 18.62 -11.77 -3.21
CA VAL A 87 17.73 -10.81 -3.84
C VAL A 87 17.91 -9.44 -3.21
N VAL A 88 18.48 -8.50 -3.97
CA VAL A 88 18.65 -7.11 -3.52
C VAL A 88 17.40 -6.32 -3.87
N LEU A 89 16.67 -5.87 -2.85
CA LEU A 89 15.53 -4.98 -3.03
C LEU A 89 15.98 -3.52 -3.21
N ASP A 90 15.25 -2.77 -4.04
CA ASP A 90 15.51 -1.36 -4.28
C ASP A 90 15.32 -0.53 -3.01
N GLY A 91 16.33 0.26 -2.62
CA GLY A 91 16.32 1.04 -1.37
C GLY A 91 15.26 2.14 -1.34
N LYS A 92 14.90 2.74 -2.48
CA LYS A 92 13.82 3.73 -2.55
C LYS A 92 12.47 3.06 -2.35
N ARG A 93 12.27 1.90 -2.96
CA ARG A 93 11.04 1.11 -2.80
C ARG A 93 10.86 0.62 -1.37
N THR A 94 11.92 0.10 -0.74
CA THR A 94 11.83 -0.36 0.65
C THR A 94 11.56 0.79 1.63
N ALA A 95 12.13 1.98 1.41
CA ALA A 95 11.84 3.16 2.22
C ALA A 95 10.38 3.61 2.09
N VAL A 96 9.84 3.65 0.87
CA VAL A 96 8.43 4.02 0.63
C VAL A 96 7.48 2.94 1.17
N ALA A 97 7.84 1.66 1.08
CA ALA A 97 7.07 0.58 1.65
C ALA A 97 7.01 0.64 3.18
N GLN A 98 8.11 1.01 3.83
CA GLN A 98 8.14 1.22 5.27
C GLN A 98 7.25 2.42 5.67
N GLN A 99 7.33 3.53 4.93
CA GLN A 99 6.44 4.68 5.09
C GLN A 99 4.96 4.29 4.92
N GLU A 100 4.63 3.45 3.93
CA GLU A 100 3.28 2.94 3.71
C GLU A 100 2.75 2.19 4.93
N LEU A 101 3.54 1.25 5.45
CA LEU A 101 3.15 0.43 6.58
C LEU A 101 2.96 1.26 7.86
N GLU A 102 3.90 2.16 8.16
CA GLU A 102 3.84 3.04 9.32
C GLU A 102 2.62 3.97 9.25
N LEU A 103 2.37 4.57 8.09
CA LEU A 103 1.23 5.46 7.87
C LEU A 103 -0.11 4.73 8.05
N THR A 104 -0.29 3.58 7.39
CA THR A 104 -1.54 2.83 7.47
C THR A 104 -1.78 2.28 8.87
N ASN A 105 -0.73 1.85 9.56
CA ASN A 105 -0.80 1.41 10.94
C ASN A 105 -1.16 2.57 11.88
N GLN A 106 -0.53 3.74 11.75
CA GLN A 106 -0.85 4.91 12.54
C GLN A 106 -2.32 5.31 12.37
N ILE A 107 -2.82 5.39 11.13
CA ILE A 107 -4.22 5.70 10.85
C ILE A 107 -5.13 4.66 11.51
N ALA A 108 -4.82 3.37 11.37
CA ALA A 108 -5.60 2.30 11.96
C ALA A 108 -5.65 2.39 13.50
N GLN A 109 -4.53 2.73 14.16
CA GLN A 109 -4.49 2.94 15.61
C GLN A 109 -5.36 4.11 16.06
N GLU A 110 -5.20 5.27 15.41
CA GLU A 110 -5.90 6.50 15.78
C GLU A 110 -7.41 6.40 15.51
N GLN A 111 -7.81 5.71 14.43
CA GLN A 111 -9.19 5.64 13.97
C GLN A 111 -9.93 4.34 14.36
N SER A 112 -9.26 3.38 15.02
CA SER A 112 -9.82 2.05 15.32
C SER A 112 -11.15 2.08 16.10
N LYS A 113 -11.41 3.15 16.84
CA LYS A 113 -12.64 3.32 17.64
C LYS A 113 -13.69 4.21 16.95
N GLU A 114 -13.32 4.83 15.83
CA GLU A 114 -14.22 5.74 15.12
C GLU A 114 -15.27 4.96 14.33
N LYS A 115 -16.52 5.37 14.51
CA LYS A 115 -17.64 4.76 13.79
C LYS A 115 -17.49 5.02 12.29
N GLY A 116 -17.42 3.94 11.51
CA GLY A 116 -17.27 4.01 10.06
C GLY A 116 -15.86 3.73 9.58
N PHE A 117 -14.84 3.68 10.46
CA PHE A 117 -13.52 3.22 10.12
C PHE A 117 -13.50 1.69 9.94
N ASP A 118 -12.79 1.24 8.93
CA ASP A 118 -12.50 -0.17 8.65
C ASP A 118 -11.12 -0.25 8.00
N ALA A 119 -10.22 -1.01 8.61
CA ALA A 119 -8.85 -1.17 8.12
C ALA A 119 -8.80 -1.76 6.70
N ALA A 120 -9.68 -2.71 6.37
CA ALA A 120 -9.74 -3.28 5.03
C ALA A 120 -10.16 -2.24 3.96
N LYS A 121 -11.03 -1.28 4.33
CA LYS A 121 -11.36 -0.15 3.45
C LYS A 121 -10.15 0.76 3.21
N LEU A 122 -9.35 1.03 4.25
CA LEU A 122 -8.11 1.79 4.11
C LEU A 122 -7.12 1.06 3.21
N ASP A 123 -6.92 -0.25 3.43
CA ASP A 123 -6.06 -1.09 2.61
C ASP A 123 -6.47 -1.04 1.13
N GLN A 124 -7.78 -1.14 0.86
CA GLN A 124 -8.29 -1.05 -0.51
C GLN A 124 -8.14 0.34 -1.11
N ALA A 125 -8.32 1.41 -0.33
CA ALA A 125 -8.09 2.77 -0.80
C ALA A 125 -6.61 2.97 -1.19
N MET A 126 -5.67 2.49 -0.39
CA MET A 126 -4.23 2.55 -0.69
C MET A 126 -3.87 1.77 -1.96
N ILE A 127 -4.46 0.58 -2.16
CA ILE A 127 -4.29 -0.21 -3.38
C ILE A 127 -4.84 0.57 -4.59
N ASP A 128 -6.04 1.12 -4.49
CA ASP A 128 -6.68 1.87 -5.58
C ASP A 128 -5.88 3.12 -5.96
N ILE A 129 -5.33 3.86 -4.98
CA ILE A 129 -4.43 5.01 -5.22
C ILE A 129 -3.21 4.58 -6.04
N LYS A 130 -2.51 3.52 -5.63
CA LYS A 130 -1.32 3.03 -6.34
C LYS A 130 -1.63 2.58 -7.76
N LYS A 131 -2.76 1.91 -7.97
CA LYS A 131 -3.22 1.48 -9.29
C LYS A 131 -3.55 2.68 -10.18
N ALA A 132 -4.28 3.68 -9.66
CA ALA A 132 -4.61 4.88 -10.43
C ALA A 132 -3.36 5.64 -10.89
N LEU A 133 -2.36 5.78 -10.01
CA LEU A 133 -1.08 6.40 -10.34
C LEU A 133 -0.32 5.63 -11.44
N ALA A 134 -0.30 4.29 -11.35
CA ALA A 134 0.33 3.43 -12.36
C ALA A 134 -0.37 3.57 -13.73
N GLU A 135 -1.70 3.59 -13.75
CA GLU A 135 -2.47 3.79 -14.99
C GLU A 135 -2.23 5.15 -15.63
N ILE A 136 -2.12 6.22 -14.84
CA ILE A 136 -1.78 7.56 -15.35
C ILE A 136 -0.40 7.51 -16.01
N LYS A 137 0.59 6.96 -15.32
CA LYS A 137 1.95 6.82 -15.83
C LYS A 137 1.98 6.03 -17.14
N GLU A 138 1.26 4.91 -17.20
CA GLU A 138 1.18 4.07 -18.41
C GLU A 138 0.55 4.82 -19.58
N LYS A 139 -0.56 5.55 -19.34
CA LYS A 139 -1.32 6.22 -20.41
C LYS A 139 -0.70 7.53 -20.87
N GLN A 140 -0.06 8.28 -19.97
CA GLN A 140 0.47 9.62 -20.26
C GLN A 140 2.00 9.63 -20.44
N GLY A 141 2.70 8.55 -20.09
CA GLY A 141 4.16 8.50 -20.11
C GLY A 141 4.86 9.32 -19.02
N GLN A 142 4.09 9.99 -18.15
CA GLN A 142 4.60 10.83 -17.04
C GLN A 142 3.81 10.59 -15.76
N VAL A 143 4.43 10.90 -14.62
CA VAL A 143 3.78 10.79 -13.31
C VAL A 143 2.69 11.85 -13.13
N ALA A 144 1.73 11.58 -12.27
CA ALA A 144 0.64 12.49 -11.94
C ALA A 144 1.16 13.80 -11.32
N THR A 145 0.50 14.94 -11.60
CA THR A 145 0.77 16.20 -10.91
C THR A 145 0.38 16.10 -9.43
N LYS A 146 0.82 17.06 -8.62
CA LYS A 146 0.43 17.10 -7.21
C LYS A 146 -1.09 17.22 -7.04
N GLU A 147 -1.71 18.09 -7.81
CA GLU A 147 -3.16 18.32 -7.82
C GLU A 147 -3.92 17.05 -8.22
N ASP A 148 -3.38 16.28 -9.15
CA ASP A 148 -3.94 14.99 -9.56
C ASP A 148 -3.84 13.94 -8.45
N VAL A 149 -2.69 13.88 -7.78
CA VAL A 149 -2.50 12.99 -6.63
C VAL A 149 -3.47 13.35 -5.50
N GLU A 150 -3.61 14.62 -5.17
CA GLU A 150 -4.57 15.10 -4.16
C GLU A 150 -6.00 14.66 -4.48
N ARG A 151 -6.41 14.79 -5.75
CA ARG A 151 -7.73 14.36 -6.19
C ARG A 151 -7.91 12.84 -6.13
N ILE A 152 -6.93 12.06 -6.61
CA ILE A 152 -6.96 10.59 -6.54
C ILE A 152 -7.13 10.12 -5.10
N VAL A 153 -6.36 10.69 -4.18
CA VAL A 153 -6.43 10.34 -2.75
C VAL A 153 -7.81 10.66 -2.19
N ASN A 154 -8.32 11.88 -2.41
CA ASN A 154 -9.62 12.28 -1.88
C ASN A 154 -10.77 11.42 -2.46
N GLU A 155 -10.74 11.10 -3.74
CA GLU A 155 -11.74 10.25 -4.36
C GLU A 155 -11.68 8.81 -3.87
N ALA A 156 -10.48 8.25 -3.69
CA ALA A 156 -10.31 6.92 -3.13
C ALA A 156 -10.84 6.84 -1.69
N LEU A 157 -10.53 7.81 -0.84
CA LEU A 157 -11.04 7.86 0.53
C LEU A 157 -12.57 8.02 0.55
N LYS A 158 -13.12 8.89 -0.26
CA LYS A 158 -14.56 9.12 -0.40
C LYS A 158 -15.30 7.86 -0.86
N LYS A 159 -14.74 7.13 -1.82
CA LYS A 159 -15.31 5.88 -2.34
C LYS A 159 -15.57 4.85 -1.24
N TYR A 160 -14.70 4.79 -0.24
CA TYR A 160 -14.81 3.86 0.89
C TYR A 160 -15.44 4.50 2.14
N GLY A 161 -15.89 5.76 2.06
CA GLY A 161 -16.51 6.48 3.18
C GLY A 161 -15.52 6.84 4.28
N LEU A 162 -14.22 6.92 3.95
CA LEU A 162 -13.14 7.26 4.86
C LEU A 162 -12.88 8.77 4.95
N ASP A 163 -13.41 9.55 4.01
CA ASP A 163 -13.28 11.01 3.94
C ASP A 163 -13.86 11.74 5.16
N LYS A 164 -14.76 11.09 5.90
CA LYS A 164 -15.39 11.62 7.12
C LYS A 164 -14.70 11.19 8.41
N VAL A 165 -13.80 10.21 8.32
CA VAL A 165 -13.17 9.56 9.47
C VAL A 165 -11.69 9.90 9.54
N ILE A 166 -11.02 9.96 8.40
CA ILE A 166 -9.58 10.28 8.30
C ILE A 166 -9.41 11.80 8.42
N SER A 167 -8.53 12.23 9.33
CA SER A 167 -8.27 13.66 9.57
C SER A 167 -7.54 14.32 8.38
N PRO A 168 -7.65 15.66 8.21
CA PRO A 168 -6.92 16.38 7.16
C PRO A 168 -5.40 16.15 7.19
N THR A 169 -4.81 16.00 8.37
CA THR A 169 -3.38 15.68 8.53
C THR A 169 -3.06 14.30 7.97
N GLN A 170 -3.89 13.30 8.28
CA GLN A 170 -3.73 11.94 7.76
C GLN A 170 -3.92 11.89 6.24
N VAL A 171 -4.89 12.62 5.70
CA VAL A 171 -5.09 12.77 4.25
C VAL A 171 -3.84 13.33 3.59
N ASN A 172 -3.26 14.40 4.17
CA ASN A 172 -2.01 14.98 3.66
C ASN A 172 -0.85 13.98 3.71
N ASN A 173 -0.74 13.16 4.75
CA ASN A 173 0.29 12.13 4.85
C ASN A 173 0.10 11.04 3.76
N ILE A 174 -1.14 10.67 3.44
CA ILE A 174 -1.43 9.77 2.31
C ILE A 174 -1.02 10.40 0.97
N ILE A 175 -1.27 11.69 0.78
CA ILE A 175 -0.83 12.43 -0.40
C ILE A 175 0.71 12.42 -0.52
N GLN A 176 1.43 12.68 0.57
CA GLN A 176 2.89 12.64 0.58
C GLN A 176 3.43 11.23 0.28
N PHE A 177 2.81 10.19 0.83
CA PHE A 177 3.12 8.80 0.46
C PHE A 177 2.91 8.56 -1.04
N ALA A 178 1.77 8.95 -1.59
CA ALA A 178 1.43 8.76 -3.00
C ALA A 178 2.42 9.47 -3.95
N LEU A 179 2.84 10.70 -3.58
CA LEU A 179 3.89 11.45 -4.28
C LEU A 179 5.25 10.71 -4.21
N SER A 180 5.59 10.13 -3.07
CA SER A 180 6.82 9.34 -2.90
C SER A 180 6.77 8.04 -3.71
N TYR A 181 5.63 7.33 -3.67
CA TYR A 181 5.40 6.07 -4.38
C TYR A 181 5.60 6.23 -5.89
N GLN A 182 5.01 7.25 -6.50
CA GLN A 182 5.13 7.47 -7.95
C GLN A 182 6.54 7.83 -8.42
N GLN A 183 7.47 8.16 -7.51
CA GLN A 183 8.88 8.39 -7.83
C GLN A 183 9.74 7.11 -7.73
N THR A 184 9.13 5.98 -7.42
CA THR A 184 9.81 4.68 -7.38
C THR A 184 9.57 3.88 -8.65
N SER A 185 10.44 2.90 -8.92
CA SER A 185 10.25 1.97 -10.02
C SER A 185 9.02 1.05 -9.87
N ALA A 186 8.33 1.09 -8.74
CA ALA A 186 7.09 0.35 -8.53
C ALA A 186 5.98 0.82 -9.47
N ILE A 187 5.98 2.11 -9.85
CA ILE A 187 4.95 2.73 -10.69
C ILE A 187 4.88 2.13 -12.09
N ASP A 188 6.03 1.74 -12.66
CA ASP A 188 6.15 1.19 -14.01
C ASP A 188 6.15 -0.36 -14.03
N SER A 189 6.02 -1.01 -12.88
CA SER A 189 6.14 -2.45 -12.76
C SER A 189 4.82 -3.16 -13.04
N LYS A 190 4.72 -3.85 -14.17
CA LYS A 190 3.59 -4.75 -14.47
C LYS A 190 3.37 -5.80 -13.37
N GLN A 191 4.45 -6.36 -12.83
CA GLN A 191 4.38 -7.33 -11.75
C GLN A 191 3.75 -6.73 -10.49
N VAL A 192 4.10 -5.49 -10.13
CA VAL A 192 3.46 -4.78 -9.01
C VAL A 192 1.96 -4.61 -9.27
N LEU A 193 1.58 -4.19 -10.47
CA LEU A 193 0.17 -3.99 -10.81
C LEU A 193 -0.63 -5.31 -10.76
N GLU A 194 -0.08 -6.41 -11.28
CA GLU A 194 -0.69 -7.74 -11.20
C GLU A 194 -0.90 -8.18 -9.74
N GLN A 195 0.09 -7.99 -8.88
CA GLN A 195 0.00 -8.34 -7.47
C GLN A 195 -0.98 -7.44 -6.72
N LEU A 196 -1.02 -6.13 -7.01
CA LEU A 196 -2.02 -5.21 -6.45
C LEU A 196 -3.45 -5.61 -6.87
N ASN A 197 -3.64 -6.11 -8.11
CA ASN A 197 -4.94 -6.64 -8.54
C ASN A 197 -5.34 -7.89 -7.76
N SER A 198 -4.41 -8.82 -7.55
CA SER A 198 -4.64 -10.03 -6.76
C SER A 198 -4.97 -9.68 -5.30
N LEU A 199 -4.18 -8.80 -4.68
CA LEU A 199 -4.42 -8.33 -3.31
C LEU A 199 -5.76 -7.60 -3.19
N SER A 200 -6.11 -6.75 -4.16
CA SER A 200 -7.40 -6.07 -4.22
C SER A 200 -8.58 -7.04 -4.16
N ASN A 201 -8.51 -8.18 -4.86
CA ASN A 201 -9.56 -9.18 -4.82
C ASN A 201 -9.69 -9.82 -3.42
N THR A 202 -8.57 -10.07 -2.75
CA THR A 202 -8.55 -10.59 -1.37
C THR A 202 -9.18 -9.58 -0.40
N VAL A 203 -8.78 -8.31 -0.46
CA VAL A 203 -9.30 -7.25 0.41
C VAL A 203 -10.78 -7.01 0.16
N LYS A 204 -11.24 -6.97 -1.09
CA LYS A 204 -12.67 -6.83 -1.44
C LYS A 204 -13.52 -7.96 -0.86
N GLY A 205 -13.00 -9.19 -0.85
CA GLY A 205 -13.66 -10.32 -0.21
C GLY A 205 -13.88 -10.11 1.30
N LYS A 206 -12.99 -9.38 1.98
CA LYS A 206 -13.11 -9.02 3.41
C LYS A 206 -14.07 -7.86 3.68
N ILE A 207 -14.12 -6.87 2.79
CA ILE A 207 -15.04 -5.72 2.92
C ILE A 207 -16.51 -6.17 2.80
N GLY A 208 -16.77 -7.34 2.19
CA GLY A 208 -18.12 -7.85 1.99
C GLY A 208 -18.95 -7.00 1.02
N GLN A 209 -20.29 -7.16 1.07
CA GLN A 209 -21.23 -6.46 0.18
C GLN A 209 -21.48 -4.98 0.54
N LEU A 210 -20.74 -4.41 1.47
CA LEU A 210 -20.98 -3.07 2.01
C LEU A 210 -20.61 -1.92 1.07
N VAL A 211 -19.90 -2.20 -0.02
CA VAL A 211 -19.57 -1.21 -1.05
C VAL A 211 -20.19 -1.64 -2.37
N ASP A 212 -21.15 -0.88 -2.83
CA ASP A 212 -21.95 -1.16 -4.03
C ASP A 212 -21.05 -1.41 -5.25
N GLN A 213 -21.18 -2.56 -5.91
CA GLN A 213 -20.33 -3.02 -7.00
C GLN A 213 -20.32 -2.05 -8.20
N ALA A 214 -21.46 -1.38 -8.44
CA ALA A 214 -21.62 -0.39 -9.50
C ALA A 214 -20.74 0.87 -9.32
N ASN A 215 -20.38 1.22 -8.07
CA ASN A 215 -19.45 2.34 -7.78
C ASN A 215 -17.97 1.94 -7.87
N ARG A 216 -17.65 0.66 -7.95
CA ARG A 216 -16.27 0.15 -7.89
C ARG A 216 -15.59 0.13 -9.27
N GLU A 217 -16.30 -0.13 -10.34
CA GLU A 217 -15.73 -0.39 -11.67
C GLU A 217 -15.56 0.85 -12.51
N GLY A 218 -16.32 1.91 -12.27
CA GLY A 218 -16.31 3.10 -13.11
C GLY A 218 -15.46 4.27 -12.62
N TRP A 219 -14.91 4.25 -11.38
CA TRP A 219 -14.21 5.42 -10.86
C TRP A 219 -12.79 5.57 -11.42
N LEU A 220 -12.05 4.46 -11.59
CA LEU A 220 -10.74 4.47 -12.25
C LEU A 220 -10.88 4.95 -13.69
N ASP A 221 -11.89 4.46 -14.43
CA ASP A 221 -12.17 4.91 -15.78
C ASP A 221 -12.55 6.39 -15.83
N LYS A 222 -13.31 6.88 -14.86
CA LYS A 222 -13.65 8.32 -14.75
C LYS A 222 -12.41 9.17 -14.49
N ILE A 223 -11.52 8.77 -13.59
CA ILE A 223 -10.25 9.46 -13.35
C ILE A 223 -9.43 9.46 -14.64
N VAL A 224 -9.23 8.33 -15.25
CA VAL A 224 -8.43 8.20 -16.46
C VAL A 224 -9.04 8.97 -17.64
N THR A 225 -10.36 8.95 -17.81
CA THR A 225 -11.06 9.71 -18.85
C THR A 225 -10.91 11.20 -18.64
N PHE A 226 -11.07 11.67 -17.41
CA PHE A 226 -10.86 13.07 -17.06
C PHE A 226 -9.42 13.55 -17.36
N PHE A 227 -8.40 12.73 -17.08
CA PHE A 227 -7.02 13.07 -17.44
C PHE A 227 -6.80 13.13 -18.95
N LYS A 228 -7.43 12.22 -19.70
CA LYS A 228 -7.39 12.30 -21.18
C LYS A 228 -8.01 13.59 -21.70
N GLU A 229 -9.13 14.03 -21.10
CA GLU A 229 -9.80 15.26 -21.49
C GLU A 229 -8.94 16.50 -21.20
N ILE A 230 -8.30 16.56 -20.01
CA ILE A 230 -7.37 17.66 -19.68
C ILE A 230 -6.14 17.63 -20.58
N PHE A 231 -5.53 16.48 -20.80
CA PHE A 231 -4.37 16.34 -21.68
C PHE A 231 -4.73 16.80 -23.11
N ASN A 232 -5.85 16.35 -23.64
CA ASN A 232 -6.34 16.77 -24.95
C ASN A 232 -6.63 18.27 -24.98
N ALA A 233 -7.22 18.86 -23.94
CA ALA A 233 -7.48 20.29 -23.86
C ALA A 233 -6.19 21.15 -23.87
N ILE A 234 -5.13 20.67 -23.21
CA ILE A 234 -3.84 21.38 -23.13
C ILE A 234 -3.01 21.21 -24.41
N PHE A 235 -3.02 20.04 -25.03
CA PHE A 235 -2.16 19.71 -26.18
C PHE A 235 -2.85 19.77 -27.54
N SER A 236 -4.19 19.84 -27.59
CA SER A 236 -4.95 20.06 -28.86
C SER A 236 -5.18 21.54 -29.19
N SER A 237 -4.65 22.46 -28.36
CA SER A 237 -4.71 23.91 -28.56
C SER A 237 -3.45 24.48 -29.24
N LYS A 238 -2.74 23.68 -30.03
CA LYS A 238 -1.65 24.14 -30.89
C LYS A 238 -1.93 23.83 -32.35
#